data_b886243f250e1ee72939be2aca8520b6
#
_entry.id   b886243f250e1ee72939be2aca8520b6
#
_cell.length_a   1.000
_cell.length_b   1.000
_cell.length_c   1.000
_cell.angle_alpha   90.00
_cell.angle_beta   90.00
_cell.angle_gamma   90.00
#
_symmetry.space_group_name_H-M   'P 1'
#
loop_
_entity.id
_entity.type
_entity.pdbx_description
1 polymer ?
#
loop_
_entity_poly.entity_id
_entity_poly.type
_entity_poly.pdbx_seq_one_letter_code
_entity_poly.pdbx_strand_id
1 'polypeptide(L)'
;MFALRDRLWKHGWQPEEVMRQIRRSSATKPASIELIATAIIADATHHDRVGNEVHLTWRRQNGRILAHAAHDPHRDGWVARWLAAAGDGAAALSTARTLLGDLAALPPLPILIPPPGSSVSCDHLVADLVDTDAEPSPIFARIRALLAKAESTEFPAEAEAFTAKAQALMTEARLDEATVRASAGSRSAGRVSVVRIGIDEPYIASKQSLLHVVCEANDVRCVFSRGVDLATVVGPVGQLSHVQLLFTSLLIQVQAAVAADAVAAPAGSRIRSRRYRSSFIVGFATRIGERLQAARSASFETAGADALPVLAADDRATAELFDRLVGRTTVIRSSAKYDSLGVRAGSIAADRAPLRDAGLEGSSARRVDRLPRAG
;
A
#
# COMPACT_ATOMS: atom_id res chain seq x y z
N MET A 1 20.91 17.58 -14.51
CA MET A 1 19.77 16.66 -14.37
C MET A 1 20.19 15.19 -14.48
N PHE A 2 20.94 14.75 -15.49
CA PHE A 2 21.39 13.35 -15.63
C PHE A 2 22.16 12.81 -14.42
N ALA A 3 23.20 13.51 -13.96
CA ALA A 3 23.96 13.07 -12.78
C ALA A 3 23.12 12.95 -11.50
N LEU A 4 22.12 13.83 -11.33
CA LEU A 4 21.22 13.76 -10.17
C LEU A 4 20.26 12.58 -10.28
N ARG A 5 19.75 12.30 -11.47
CA ARG A 5 18.93 11.12 -11.76
C ARG A 5 19.69 9.83 -11.49
N ASP A 6 20.91 9.67 -12.00
CA ASP A 6 21.77 8.50 -11.73
C ASP A 6 22.01 8.31 -10.22
N ARG A 7 22.15 9.41 -9.49
CA ARG A 7 22.23 9.39 -8.04
C ARG A 7 20.95 8.85 -7.43
N LEU A 8 19.77 9.32 -7.86
CA LEU A 8 18.48 8.87 -7.32
C LEU A 8 18.27 7.38 -7.52
N TRP A 9 18.58 6.87 -8.72
CA TRP A 9 18.46 5.44 -9.01
C TRP A 9 19.41 4.61 -8.15
N LYS A 10 20.66 5.04 -8.02
CA LYS A 10 21.66 4.41 -7.13
C LYS A 10 21.30 4.53 -5.64
N HIS A 11 20.49 5.52 -5.27
CA HIS A 11 19.95 5.70 -3.92
C HIS A 11 18.59 5.00 -3.75
N GLY A 12 18.23 4.08 -4.61
CA GLY A 12 17.08 3.20 -4.46
C GLY A 12 15.72 3.83 -4.76
N TRP A 13 15.68 5.04 -5.30
CA TRP A 13 14.45 5.66 -5.76
C TRP A 13 13.93 5.00 -7.02
N GLN A 14 12.61 4.93 -7.17
CA GLN A 14 11.93 4.44 -8.35
C GLN A 14 11.19 5.60 -9.06
N PRO A 15 10.91 5.49 -10.37
CA PRO A 15 10.29 6.55 -11.15
C PRO A 15 9.00 7.11 -10.54
N GLU A 16 8.05 6.26 -10.16
CA GLU A 16 6.77 6.70 -9.57
C GLU A 16 6.94 7.33 -8.19
N GLU A 17 7.90 6.88 -7.40
CA GLU A 17 8.19 7.45 -6.09
C GLU A 17 8.74 8.86 -6.22
N VAL A 18 9.62 9.09 -7.18
CA VAL A 18 10.12 10.44 -7.50
C VAL A 18 8.98 11.33 -7.96
N MET A 19 8.14 10.87 -8.88
CA MET A 19 6.96 11.61 -9.32
C MET A 19 6.02 11.96 -8.14
N ARG A 20 5.80 11.01 -7.24
CA ARG A 20 4.99 11.22 -6.03
C ARG A 20 5.58 12.33 -5.14
N GLN A 21 6.89 12.31 -4.89
CA GLN A 21 7.54 13.34 -4.06
C GLN A 21 7.43 14.73 -4.68
N ILE A 22 7.65 14.84 -5.98
CA ILE A 22 7.55 16.13 -6.67
C ILE A 22 6.11 16.65 -6.70
N ARG A 23 5.10 15.77 -6.87
CA ARG A 23 3.69 16.19 -6.75
C ARG A 23 3.36 16.76 -5.38
N ARG A 24 3.97 16.25 -4.32
CA ARG A 24 3.77 16.73 -2.94
C ARG A 24 4.49 18.06 -2.68
N SER A 25 5.72 18.20 -3.15
CA SER A 25 6.55 19.40 -2.99
C SER A 25 6.09 20.52 -3.92
N SER A 26 5.68 20.20 -5.12
CA SER A 26 5.36 21.12 -6.22
C SER A 26 3.88 21.09 -6.62
N ALA A 27 2.97 20.75 -5.74
CA ALA A 27 1.55 20.51 -6.03
C ALA A 27 0.86 21.64 -6.83
N THR A 28 1.43 22.84 -6.81
CA THR A 28 0.91 24.01 -7.53
C THR A 28 1.67 24.34 -8.82
N LYS A 29 2.66 23.53 -9.20
CA LYS A 29 3.50 23.79 -10.39
C LYS A 29 3.43 22.63 -11.40
N PRO A 30 2.46 22.63 -12.32
CA PRO A 30 2.35 21.61 -13.38
C PRO A 30 3.65 21.45 -14.20
N ALA A 31 4.36 22.54 -14.45
CA ALA A 31 5.63 22.54 -15.19
C ALA A 31 6.74 21.70 -14.52
N SER A 32 6.75 21.57 -13.17
CA SER A 32 7.71 20.72 -12.47
C SER A 32 7.39 19.23 -12.69
N ILE A 33 6.10 18.88 -12.69
CA ILE A 33 5.63 17.51 -12.96
C ILE A 33 5.96 17.10 -14.39
N GLU A 34 5.68 17.98 -15.34
CA GLU A 34 6.00 17.77 -16.75
C GLU A 34 7.50 17.61 -16.98
N LEU A 35 8.32 18.49 -16.39
CA LEU A 35 9.77 18.46 -16.54
C LEU A 35 10.38 17.16 -16.01
N ILE A 36 9.97 16.71 -14.80
CA ILE A 36 10.50 15.47 -14.22
C ILE A 36 10.00 14.23 -14.98
N ALA A 37 8.74 14.21 -15.41
CA ALA A 37 8.19 13.12 -16.22
C ALA A 37 8.97 13.00 -17.53
N THR A 38 9.17 14.11 -18.24
CA THR A 38 9.96 14.15 -19.49
C THR A 38 11.39 13.67 -19.27
N ALA A 39 12.03 14.07 -18.16
CA ALA A 39 13.38 13.63 -17.84
C ALA A 39 13.46 12.12 -17.54
N ILE A 40 12.48 11.55 -16.85
CA ILE A 40 12.39 10.11 -16.56
C ILE A 40 12.20 9.31 -17.86
N ILE A 41 11.31 9.74 -18.74
CA ILE A 41 11.06 9.03 -20.00
C ILE A 41 12.24 9.17 -20.97
N ALA A 42 12.89 10.34 -21.03
CA ALA A 42 14.12 10.50 -21.83
C ALA A 42 15.25 9.58 -21.34
N ASP A 43 15.32 9.33 -20.03
CA ASP A 43 16.25 8.35 -19.46
C ASP A 43 15.92 6.93 -19.88
N ALA A 44 14.67 6.52 -19.72
CA ALA A 44 14.21 5.20 -20.13
C ALA A 44 14.54 4.95 -21.61
N THR A 45 14.29 5.94 -22.47
CA THR A 45 14.64 5.87 -23.89
C THR A 45 16.14 5.72 -24.12
N HIS A 46 16.97 6.42 -23.33
CA HIS A 46 18.43 6.26 -23.41
C HIS A 46 18.85 4.82 -23.07
N HIS A 47 18.33 4.26 -21.97
CA HIS A 47 18.64 2.89 -21.57
C HIS A 47 18.21 1.85 -22.62
N ASP A 48 17.03 2.03 -23.22
CA ASP A 48 16.56 1.17 -24.31
C ASP A 48 17.49 1.26 -25.56
N ARG A 49 17.94 2.46 -25.93
CA ARG A 49 18.86 2.66 -27.08
C ARG A 49 20.24 2.04 -26.90
N VAL A 50 20.76 2.06 -25.68
CA VAL A 50 22.09 1.47 -25.39
C VAL A 50 22.01 -0.02 -25.03
N GLY A 51 20.81 -0.61 -25.07
CA GLY A 51 20.60 -2.04 -24.83
C GLY A 51 20.78 -2.45 -23.37
N ASN A 52 20.61 -1.52 -22.43
CA ASN A 52 20.63 -1.86 -21.00
C ASN A 52 19.45 -2.72 -20.61
N GLU A 53 19.70 -3.71 -19.76
CA GLU A 53 18.62 -4.46 -19.15
C GLU A 53 17.82 -3.56 -18.19
N VAL A 54 16.50 -3.52 -18.39
CA VAL A 54 15.56 -2.73 -17.60
C VAL A 54 14.52 -3.67 -17.01
N HIS A 55 14.44 -3.71 -15.68
CA HIS A 55 13.48 -4.53 -14.98
C HIS A 55 12.04 -4.17 -15.37
N LEU A 56 11.16 -5.17 -15.45
CA LEU A 56 9.76 -5.00 -15.90
C LEU A 56 8.99 -3.95 -15.09
N THR A 57 9.20 -3.88 -13.78
CA THR A 57 8.56 -2.88 -12.93
C THR A 57 8.94 -1.44 -13.32
N TRP A 58 10.21 -1.19 -13.71
CA TRP A 58 10.63 0.10 -14.26
C TRP A 58 9.89 0.44 -15.54
N ARG A 59 9.78 -0.51 -16.46
CA ARG A 59 9.05 -0.32 -17.72
C ARG A 59 7.59 0.01 -17.48
N ARG A 60 6.93 -0.70 -16.54
CA ARG A 60 5.52 -0.44 -16.16
C ARG A 60 5.35 0.96 -15.55
N GLN A 61 6.23 1.36 -14.63
CA GLN A 61 6.20 2.69 -14.02
C GLN A 61 6.42 3.78 -15.08
N ASN A 62 7.40 3.62 -15.96
CA ASN A 62 7.65 4.55 -17.04
C ASN A 62 6.45 4.68 -17.99
N GLY A 63 5.77 3.58 -18.33
CA GLY A 63 4.52 3.60 -19.12
C GLY A 63 3.44 4.47 -18.50
N ARG A 64 3.26 4.40 -17.18
CA ARG A 64 2.30 5.25 -16.45
C ARG A 64 2.72 6.72 -16.38
N ILE A 65 4.02 6.99 -16.33
CA ILE A 65 4.57 8.36 -16.28
C ILE A 65 4.49 9.05 -17.64
N LEU A 66 4.54 8.30 -18.73
CA LEU A 66 4.55 8.84 -20.09
C LEU A 66 3.41 9.83 -20.36
N ALA A 67 2.23 9.59 -19.81
CA ALA A 67 1.08 10.48 -19.94
C ALA A 67 1.28 11.89 -19.32
N HIS A 68 2.31 12.07 -18.49
CA HIS A 68 2.67 13.34 -17.88
C HIS A 68 3.87 14.02 -18.55
N ALA A 69 4.53 13.34 -19.46
CA ALA A 69 5.67 13.89 -20.21
C ALA A 69 5.19 14.79 -21.36
N ALA A 70 5.94 15.85 -21.63
CA ALA A 70 5.65 16.75 -22.72
C ALA A 70 6.74 16.68 -23.80
N HIS A 71 6.44 17.24 -24.99
CA HIS A 71 7.39 17.57 -26.03
C HIS A 71 8.28 16.43 -26.52
N ASP A 72 7.69 15.28 -26.84
CA ASP A 72 8.39 14.11 -27.39
C ASP A 72 9.70 13.78 -26.62
N PRO A 73 9.58 13.14 -25.45
CA PRO A 73 10.73 12.85 -24.59
C PRO A 73 11.72 11.87 -25.23
N HIS A 74 11.31 11.18 -26.30
CA HIS A 74 12.12 10.19 -27.00
C HIS A 74 13.16 10.82 -27.98
N ARG A 75 13.05 12.12 -28.28
CA ARG A 75 13.99 12.82 -29.14
C ARG A 75 15.08 13.53 -28.36
N ASP A 76 16.29 13.50 -28.91
CA ASP A 76 17.43 14.27 -28.39
C ASP A 76 17.13 15.77 -28.33
N GLY A 77 17.72 16.48 -27.38
CA GLY A 77 17.49 17.92 -27.18
C GLY A 77 16.16 18.28 -26.55
N TRP A 78 15.51 17.36 -25.86
CA TRP A 78 14.23 17.61 -25.17
C TRP A 78 14.27 18.79 -24.20
N VAL A 79 15.39 19.02 -23.50
CA VAL A 79 15.56 20.17 -22.59
C VAL A 79 15.41 21.50 -23.33
N ALA A 80 16.02 21.63 -24.49
CA ALA A 80 15.94 22.86 -25.32
C ALA A 80 14.49 23.08 -25.79
N ARG A 81 13.81 22.01 -26.21
CA ARG A 81 12.39 22.09 -26.61
C ARG A 81 11.49 22.47 -25.44
N TRP A 82 11.71 21.89 -24.27
CA TRP A 82 10.96 22.25 -23.05
C TRP A 82 11.16 23.73 -22.70
N LEU A 83 12.42 24.23 -22.74
CA LEU A 83 12.70 25.63 -22.48
C LEU A 83 12.06 26.57 -23.54
N ALA A 84 12.08 26.19 -24.81
CA ALA A 84 11.46 26.97 -25.87
C ALA A 84 9.93 27.02 -25.74
N ALA A 85 9.30 25.94 -25.31
CA ALA A 85 7.85 25.86 -25.12
C ALA A 85 7.36 26.61 -23.88
N ALA A 86 8.21 26.83 -22.88
CA ALA A 86 7.83 27.50 -21.64
C ALA A 86 7.49 29.00 -21.82
N GLY A 87 7.81 29.61 -22.95
CA GLY A 87 7.53 31.02 -23.26
C GLY A 87 8.35 32.04 -22.45
N ASP A 88 8.45 31.84 -21.14
CA ASP A 88 9.30 32.60 -20.22
C ASP A 88 10.48 31.75 -19.75
N GLY A 89 11.64 31.98 -20.35
CA GLY A 89 12.88 31.25 -20.02
C GLY A 89 13.35 31.48 -18.57
N ALA A 90 13.12 32.62 -17.97
CA ALA A 90 13.50 32.91 -16.58
C ALA A 90 12.63 32.10 -15.60
N ALA A 91 11.33 32.05 -15.83
CA ALA A 91 10.40 31.25 -15.04
C ALA A 91 10.69 29.74 -15.18
N ALA A 92 11.01 29.28 -16.41
CA ALA A 92 11.38 27.89 -16.66
C ALA A 92 12.67 27.49 -15.92
N LEU A 93 13.71 28.32 -15.97
CA LEU A 93 14.95 28.09 -15.25
C LEU A 93 14.75 28.11 -13.73
N SER A 94 13.90 29.00 -13.20
CA SER A 94 13.52 29.01 -11.79
C SER A 94 12.83 27.70 -11.39
N THR A 95 11.89 27.22 -12.20
CA THR A 95 11.21 25.94 -12.01
C THR A 95 12.20 24.77 -11.99
N ALA A 96 13.09 24.71 -12.97
CA ALA A 96 14.12 23.68 -13.04
C ALA A 96 15.07 23.69 -11.83
N ARG A 97 15.47 24.89 -11.38
CA ARG A 97 16.32 25.04 -10.18
C ARG A 97 15.64 24.55 -8.93
N THR A 98 14.37 24.91 -8.72
CA THR A 98 13.58 24.44 -7.57
C THR A 98 13.46 22.91 -7.60
N LEU A 99 13.08 22.35 -8.74
CA LEU A 99 12.97 20.90 -8.93
C LEU A 99 14.31 20.19 -8.62
N LEU A 100 15.42 20.69 -9.10
CA LEU A 100 16.75 20.12 -8.82
C LEU A 100 17.09 20.19 -7.32
N GLY A 101 16.71 21.26 -6.63
CA GLY A 101 16.85 21.38 -5.18
C GLY A 101 16.04 20.32 -4.43
N ASP A 102 14.77 20.17 -4.81
CA ASP A 102 13.87 19.17 -4.21
C ASP A 102 14.40 17.74 -4.40
N LEU A 103 14.85 17.41 -5.60
CA LEU A 103 15.44 16.11 -5.92
C LEU A 103 16.77 15.86 -5.18
N ALA A 104 17.59 16.88 -5.03
CA ALA A 104 18.88 16.78 -4.33
C ALA A 104 18.71 16.56 -2.81
N ALA A 105 17.59 17.02 -2.26
CA ALA A 105 17.27 16.85 -0.84
C ALA A 105 16.71 15.46 -0.50
N LEU A 106 16.37 14.64 -1.49
CA LEU A 106 15.83 13.30 -1.25
C LEU A 106 16.87 12.38 -0.58
N PRO A 107 16.49 11.72 0.54
CA PRO A 107 17.40 10.83 1.25
C PRO A 107 17.62 9.51 0.47
N PRO A 108 18.70 8.76 0.75
CA PRO A 108 18.85 7.42 0.20
C PRO A 108 17.80 6.46 0.78
N LEU A 109 17.36 5.55 -0.06
CA LEU A 109 16.43 4.47 0.25
C LEU A 109 17.08 3.12 -0.06
N PRO A 110 16.65 2.00 0.55
CA PRO A 110 17.10 0.67 0.15
C PRO A 110 16.82 0.42 -1.34
N ILE A 111 17.74 -0.17 -2.06
CA ILE A 111 17.50 -0.56 -3.45
C ILE A 111 16.59 -1.79 -3.45
N LEU A 112 15.37 -1.64 -3.94
CA LEU A 112 14.40 -2.75 -4.05
C LEU A 112 14.42 -3.40 -5.43
N ILE A 113 14.69 -2.62 -6.47
CA ILE A 113 14.72 -3.04 -7.86
C ILE A 113 16.05 -2.54 -8.46
N PRO A 114 16.78 -3.39 -9.21
CA PRO A 114 18.03 -2.96 -9.81
C PRO A 114 17.82 -1.73 -10.69
N PRO A 115 18.67 -0.70 -10.55
CA PRO A 115 18.66 0.41 -11.51
C PRO A 115 18.95 -0.07 -12.94
N PRO A 116 18.43 0.58 -13.97
CA PRO A 116 18.71 0.23 -15.35
C PRO A 116 20.22 0.18 -15.64
N GLY A 117 20.67 -0.88 -16.31
CA GLY A 117 22.09 -1.10 -16.63
C GLY A 117 22.95 -1.49 -15.42
N SER A 118 22.36 -1.83 -14.29
CA SER A 118 23.09 -2.31 -13.11
C SER A 118 23.37 -3.80 -13.22
N SER A 119 24.62 -4.21 -12.86
CA SER A 119 24.99 -5.61 -12.71
C SER A 119 24.55 -6.21 -11.34
N VAL A 120 23.86 -5.46 -10.51
CA VAL A 120 23.37 -5.92 -9.21
C VAL A 120 22.25 -6.92 -9.44
N SER A 121 22.50 -8.20 -9.19
CA SER A 121 21.44 -9.21 -9.14
C SER A 121 20.61 -8.99 -7.87
N CYS A 122 19.32 -8.77 -8.04
CA CYS A 122 18.36 -8.69 -6.95
C CYS A 122 17.38 -9.88 -6.99
N ASP A 123 17.89 -11.06 -7.34
CA ASP A 123 17.10 -12.29 -7.55
C ASP A 123 16.18 -12.66 -6.35
N HIS A 124 16.48 -12.09 -5.19
CA HIS A 124 15.71 -12.29 -3.96
C HIS A 124 14.77 -11.13 -3.61
N LEU A 125 14.80 -10.01 -4.37
CA LEU A 125 14.12 -8.78 -3.96
C LEU A 125 12.82 -8.51 -4.72
N VAL A 126 12.65 -9.06 -5.91
CA VAL A 126 11.47 -8.70 -6.71
C VAL A 126 10.82 -9.94 -7.29
N ALA A 127 9.85 -10.41 -6.59
CA ALA A 127 8.71 -10.97 -7.30
C ALA A 127 7.95 -9.77 -7.86
N ASP A 128 7.68 -9.76 -9.16
CA ASP A 128 6.62 -8.93 -9.71
C ASP A 128 5.37 -9.22 -8.90
N LEU A 129 5.07 -8.34 -7.93
CA LEU A 129 3.97 -8.53 -6.98
C LEU A 129 2.61 -8.50 -7.68
N VAL A 130 2.62 -8.00 -8.90
CA VAL A 130 1.47 -8.03 -9.77
C VAL A 130 2.00 -8.36 -11.15
N ASP A 131 1.98 -9.61 -11.51
CA ASP A 131 1.85 -9.98 -12.89
C ASP A 131 0.46 -9.50 -13.32
N THR A 132 0.38 -8.22 -13.76
CA THR A 132 -0.88 -7.61 -14.19
C THR A 132 -1.42 -8.28 -15.44
N ASP A 133 -0.61 -9.09 -16.10
CA ASP A 133 -0.98 -9.87 -17.27
C ASP A 133 -1.35 -11.32 -16.90
N ALA A 134 -1.02 -11.79 -15.69
CA ALA A 134 -1.55 -13.04 -15.16
C ALA A 134 -2.98 -12.80 -14.65
N GLU A 135 -3.90 -13.64 -15.05
CA GLU A 135 -5.25 -13.72 -14.47
C GLU A 135 -5.12 -13.74 -12.93
N PRO A 136 -5.74 -12.80 -12.21
CA PRO A 136 -5.65 -12.79 -10.75
C PRO A 136 -6.19 -14.12 -10.22
N SER A 137 -5.49 -14.72 -9.25
CA SER A 137 -5.97 -15.97 -8.69
C SER A 137 -7.43 -15.85 -8.27
N PRO A 138 -8.27 -16.89 -8.41
CA PRO A 138 -9.69 -16.81 -8.06
C PRO A 138 -9.93 -16.33 -6.63
N ILE A 139 -9.04 -16.68 -5.70
CA ILE A 139 -9.09 -16.22 -4.30
C ILE A 139 -8.82 -14.71 -4.23
N PHE A 140 -7.79 -14.21 -4.92
CA PHE A 140 -7.48 -12.78 -4.94
C PHE A 140 -8.61 -11.95 -5.56
N ALA A 141 -9.20 -12.44 -6.67
CA ALA A 141 -10.35 -11.80 -7.29
C ALA A 141 -11.55 -11.75 -6.33
N ARG A 142 -11.79 -12.83 -5.57
CA ARG A 142 -12.86 -12.90 -4.55
C ARG A 142 -12.62 -11.96 -3.39
N ILE A 143 -11.39 -11.88 -2.87
CA ILE A 143 -10.99 -10.94 -1.82
C ILE A 143 -11.25 -9.50 -2.29
N ARG A 144 -10.79 -9.16 -3.49
CA ARG A 144 -11.00 -7.83 -4.08
C ARG A 144 -12.48 -7.48 -4.24
N ALA A 145 -13.29 -8.43 -4.69
CA ALA A 145 -14.74 -8.24 -4.81
C ALA A 145 -15.42 -8.01 -3.45
N LEU A 146 -15.00 -8.71 -2.40
CA LEU A 146 -15.51 -8.51 -1.05
C LEU A 146 -15.14 -7.14 -0.49
N LEU A 147 -13.88 -6.71 -0.66
CA LEU A 147 -13.45 -5.38 -0.22
C LEU A 147 -14.16 -4.26 -1.00
N ALA A 148 -14.35 -4.40 -2.31
CA ALA A 148 -15.12 -3.45 -3.10
C ALA A 148 -16.58 -3.35 -2.64
N LYS A 149 -17.20 -4.46 -2.24
CA LYS A 149 -18.53 -4.45 -1.61
C LYS A 149 -18.51 -3.74 -0.26
N ALA A 150 -17.48 -3.98 0.57
CA ALA A 150 -17.31 -3.29 1.85
C ALA A 150 -17.19 -1.77 1.70
N GLU A 151 -16.59 -1.30 0.61
CA GLU A 151 -16.42 0.13 0.30
C GLU A 151 -17.71 0.78 -0.22
N SER A 152 -18.56 0.02 -0.90
CA SER A 152 -19.74 0.54 -1.62
C SER A 152 -21.05 0.42 -0.85
N THR A 153 -21.12 -0.40 0.21
CA THR A 153 -22.36 -0.55 0.97
C THR A 153 -22.59 0.62 1.94
N GLU A 154 -23.85 1.06 2.02
CA GLU A 154 -24.28 2.07 3.00
C GLU A 154 -24.53 1.47 4.40
N PHE A 155 -24.60 0.14 4.50
CA PHE A 155 -24.86 -0.57 5.75
C PHE A 155 -23.55 -0.99 6.43
N PRO A 156 -23.19 -0.36 7.54
CA PRO A 156 -21.96 -0.68 8.25
C PRO A 156 -21.80 -2.19 8.56
N ALA A 157 -22.87 -2.87 8.96
CA ALA A 157 -22.83 -4.30 9.25
C ALA A 157 -22.48 -5.18 8.04
N GLU A 158 -22.89 -4.81 6.82
CA GLU A 158 -22.54 -5.53 5.60
C GLU A 158 -21.09 -5.28 5.18
N ALA A 159 -20.65 -4.00 5.14
CA ALA A 159 -19.26 -3.67 4.88
C ALA A 159 -18.38 -4.52 5.79
N GLU A 160 -18.77 -4.74 7.07
CA GLU A 160 -18.14 -5.57 8.09
C GLU A 160 -18.01 -7.01 7.67
N ALA A 161 -19.08 -7.63 7.42
CA ALA A 161 -19.08 -9.02 7.04
C ALA A 161 -18.15 -9.26 5.82
N PHE A 162 -18.12 -8.33 4.87
CA PHE A 162 -17.27 -8.43 3.69
C PHE A 162 -15.78 -8.29 4.02
N THR A 163 -15.40 -7.35 4.88
CA THR A 163 -13.99 -7.18 5.28
C THR A 163 -13.50 -8.37 6.10
N ALA A 164 -14.30 -8.86 7.05
CA ALA A 164 -13.96 -10.05 7.83
C ALA A 164 -13.81 -11.28 6.94
N LYS A 165 -14.73 -11.48 6.00
CA LYS A 165 -14.63 -12.61 5.05
C LYS A 165 -13.41 -12.48 4.15
N ALA A 166 -13.06 -11.26 3.74
CA ALA A 166 -11.83 -11.01 2.99
C ALA A 166 -10.60 -11.39 3.82
N GLN A 167 -10.51 -10.98 5.08
CA GLN A 167 -9.39 -11.32 5.98
C GLN A 167 -9.32 -12.84 6.25
N ALA A 168 -10.44 -13.48 6.48
CA ALA A 168 -10.49 -14.94 6.65
C ALA A 168 -9.95 -15.65 5.41
N LEU A 169 -10.39 -15.26 4.20
CA LEU A 169 -9.88 -15.82 2.95
C LEU A 169 -8.38 -15.55 2.73
N MET A 170 -7.87 -14.39 3.15
CA MET A 170 -6.43 -14.11 3.10
C MET A 170 -5.65 -15.07 4.00
N THR A 171 -6.13 -15.33 5.20
CA THR A 171 -5.51 -16.26 6.16
C THR A 171 -5.64 -17.71 5.67
N GLU A 172 -6.81 -18.13 5.22
CA GLU A 172 -7.06 -19.46 4.63
C GLU A 172 -6.11 -19.72 3.44
N ALA A 173 -6.01 -18.77 2.50
CA ALA A 173 -5.11 -18.90 1.34
C ALA A 173 -3.63 -19.07 1.75
N ARG A 174 -3.19 -18.37 2.80
CA ARG A 174 -1.84 -18.53 3.34
C ARG A 174 -1.62 -19.92 3.94
N LEU A 175 -2.59 -20.40 4.71
CA LEU A 175 -2.55 -21.72 5.34
C LEU A 175 -2.59 -22.83 4.31
N ASP A 176 -3.43 -22.71 3.28
CA ASP A 176 -3.53 -23.67 2.18
C ASP A 176 -2.21 -23.74 1.40
N GLU A 177 -1.61 -22.59 1.06
CA GLU A 177 -0.30 -22.54 0.40
C GLU A 177 0.79 -23.22 1.25
N ALA A 178 0.82 -22.95 2.55
CA ALA A 178 1.78 -23.57 3.47
C ALA A 178 1.56 -25.08 3.57
N THR A 179 0.31 -25.55 3.61
CA THR A 179 -0.06 -26.95 3.66
C THR A 179 0.34 -27.67 2.37
N VAL A 180 0.09 -27.07 1.21
CA VAL A 180 0.51 -27.62 -0.09
C VAL A 180 2.04 -27.76 -0.15
N ARG A 181 2.78 -26.75 0.29
CA ARG A 181 4.25 -26.82 0.36
C ARG A 181 4.73 -27.89 1.34
N ALA A 182 4.12 -28.03 2.50
CA ALA A 182 4.43 -29.06 3.48
C ALA A 182 4.19 -30.47 2.90
N SER A 183 3.05 -30.69 2.22
CA SER A 183 2.69 -31.97 1.60
C SER A 183 3.64 -32.36 0.46
N ALA A 184 4.22 -31.38 -0.23
CA ALA A 184 5.26 -31.57 -1.23
C ALA A 184 6.65 -31.83 -0.61
N GLY A 185 6.74 -31.97 0.71
CA GLY A 185 8.00 -32.18 1.45
C GLY A 185 8.90 -30.93 1.56
N SER A 186 8.43 -29.77 1.12
CA SER A 186 9.19 -28.53 1.22
C SER A 186 9.06 -27.93 2.62
N ARG A 187 10.19 -27.81 3.30
CA ARG A 187 10.31 -27.08 4.57
C ARG A 187 11.03 -25.72 4.38
N SER A 188 11.35 -25.35 3.15
CA SER A 188 11.95 -24.07 2.83
C SER A 188 10.92 -22.96 2.84
N ALA A 189 11.38 -21.73 3.09
CA ALA A 189 10.56 -20.55 2.97
C ALA A 189 10.00 -20.39 1.53
N GLY A 190 8.80 -19.87 1.42
CA GLY A 190 8.26 -19.38 0.16
C GLY A 190 9.02 -18.14 -0.34
N ARG A 191 8.59 -17.63 -1.49
CA ARG A 191 9.16 -16.39 -2.03
C ARG A 191 8.81 -15.21 -1.13
N VAL A 192 9.82 -14.62 -0.51
CA VAL A 192 9.69 -13.37 0.26
C VAL A 192 10.11 -12.21 -0.63
N SER A 193 9.39 -11.11 -0.56
CA SER A 193 9.63 -9.93 -1.37
C SER A 193 9.42 -8.65 -0.56
N VAL A 194 9.53 -7.52 -1.25
CA VAL A 194 9.43 -6.20 -0.66
C VAL A 194 8.65 -5.26 -1.57
N VAL A 195 7.85 -4.39 -0.97
CA VAL A 195 7.10 -3.35 -1.67
C VAL A 195 7.18 -2.04 -0.90
N ARG A 196 7.10 -0.91 -1.60
CA ARG A 196 6.89 0.39 -0.99
C ARG A 196 5.47 0.87 -1.16
N ILE A 197 4.90 1.34 -0.05
CA ILE A 197 3.55 1.90 0.02
C ILE A 197 3.68 3.38 0.37
N GLY A 198 3.16 4.24 -0.49
CA GLY A 198 3.09 5.68 -0.24
C GLY A 198 1.94 6.02 0.70
N ILE A 199 2.19 6.90 1.67
CA ILE A 199 1.17 7.38 2.60
C ILE A 199 0.99 8.87 2.38
N ASP A 200 -0.18 9.25 1.83
CA ASP A 200 -0.45 10.62 1.45
C ASP A 200 -1.05 11.43 2.60
N GLU A 201 -0.75 12.74 2.58
CA GLU A 201 -1.39 13.70 3.47
C GLU A 201 -2.93 13.72 3.28
N PRO A 202 -3.70 14.17 4.26
CA PRO A 202 -3.32 14.52 5.63
C PRO A 202 -3.23 13.30 6.56
N TYR A 203 -2.75 13.52 7.80
CA TYR A 203 -2.74 12.52 8.89
C TYR A 203 -1.79 11.33 8.68
N ILE A 204 -0.62 11.56 8.10
CA ILE A 204 0.38 10.53 7.77
C ILE A 204 0.65 9.59 8.94
N ALA A 205 1.00 10.12 10.13
CA ALA A 205 1.32 9.30 11.29
C ALA A 205 0.17 8.37 11.72
N SER A 206 -1.08 8.85 11.64
CA SER A 206 -2.26 8.03 11.97
C SER A 206 -2.52 6.95 10.92
N LYS A 207 -2.29 7.24 9.64
CA LYS A 207 -2.38 6.25 8.55
C LYS A 207 -1.24 5.23 8.62
N GLN A 208 -0.04 5.65 9.08
CA GLN A 208 1.07 4.74 9.37
C GLN A 208 0.68 3.73 10.46
N SER A 209 -0.02 4.19 11.51
CA SER A 209 -0.54 3.28 12.55
C SER A 209 -1.54 2.26 11.98
N LEU A 210 -2.39 2.67 11.04
CA LEU A 210 -3.31 1.74 10.36
C LEU A 210 -2.55 0.71 9.51
N LEU A 211 -1.56 1.14 8.72
CA LEU A 211 -0.75 0.20 7.95
C LEU A 211 0.01 -0.76 8.85
N HIS A 212 0.53 -0.28 9.98
CA HIS A 212 1.28 -1.11 10.93
C HIS A 212 0.43 -2.27 11.46
N VAL A 213 -0.79 -2.01 11.94
CA VAL A 213 -1.68 -3.06 12.46
C VAL A 213 -2.14 -4.04 11.39
N VAL A 214 -2.31 -3.56 10.14
CA VAL A 214 -2.60 -4.44 9.00
C VAL A 214 -1.41 -5.35 8.69
N CYS A 215 -0.19 -4.83 8.74
CA CYS A 215 1.04 -5.61 8.56
C CYS A 215 1.18 -6.68 9.66
N GLU A 216 0.99 -6.32 10.93
CA GLU A 216 1.07 -7.25 12.05
C GLU A 216 0.05 -8.38 11.94
N ALA A 217 -1.18 -8.07 11.54
CA ALA A 217 -2.23 -9.08 11.38
C ALA A 217 -1.97 -10.07 10.21
N ASN A 218 -1.09 -9.72 9.28
CA ASN A 218 -0.76 -10.53 8.11
C ASN A 218 0.68 -11.06 8.11
N ASP A 219 1.38 -11.01 9.26
CA ASP A 219 2.76 -11.50 9.45
C ASP A 219 3.75 -10.94 8.41
N VAL A 220 3.60 -9.66 8.08
CA VAL A 220 4.56 -8.91 7.29
C VAL A 220 5.19 -7.80 8.10
N ARG A 221 6.42 -7.44 7.79
CA ARG A 221 7.15 -6.40 8.50
C ARG A 221 7.11 -5.10 7.73
N CYS A 222 6.97 -3.97 8.44
CA CYS A 222 7.00 -2.65 7.82
C CYS A 222 7.90 -1.68 8.57
N VAL A 223 8.50 -0.76 7.81
CA VAL A 223 9.27 0.37 8.34
C VAL A 223 8.93 1.63 7.56
N PHE A 224 8.90 2.77 8.26
CA PHE A 224 8.54 4.05 7.69
C PHE A 224 9.77 4.91 7.45
N SER A 225 9.97 5.37 6.22
CA SER A 225 11.04 6.30 5.86
C SER A 225 10.61 7.73 6.18
N ARG A 226 11.29 8.34 7.16
CA ARG A 226 10.98 9.70 7.62
C ARG A 226 11.20 10.73 6.50
N GLY A 227 10.28 11.68 6.40
CA GLY A 227 10.39 12.84 5.50
C GLY A 227 9.98 12.58 4.05
N VAL A 228 9.79 11.30 3.68
CA VAL A 228 9.34 10.93 2.33
C VAL A 228 8.01 10.16 2.32
N ASP A 229 7.50 9.85 3.52
CA ASP A 229 6.20 9.20 3.75
C ASP A 229 5.97 7.95 2.89
N LEU A 230 7.01 7.14 2.87
CA LEU A 230 7.03 5.82 2.27
C LEU A 230 7.17 4.77 3.38
N ALA A 231 6.39 3.71 3.26
CA ALA A 231 6.54 2.49 4.06
C ALA A 231 7.19 1.43 3.19
N THR A 232 8.27 0.82 3.67
CA THR A 232 8.85 -0.40 3.08
C THR A 232 8.22 -1.58 3.82
N VAL A 233 7.56 -2.47 3.09
CA VAL A 233 6.83 -3.63 3.61
C VAL A 233 7.48 -4.89 3.04
N VAL A 234 7.83 -5.83 3.92
CA VAL A 234 8.55 -7.07 3.59
C VAL A 234 7.74 -8.27 4.05
N GLY A 235 7.58 -9.26 3.21
CA GLY A 235 6.84 -10.48 3.55
C GLY A 235 6.69 -11.46 2.39
N PRO A 236 5.97 -12.57 2.58
CA PRO A 236 5.64 -13.48 1.51
C PRO A 236 4.86 -12.76 0.40
N VAL A 237 5.15 -13.12 -0.86
CA VAL A 237 4.60 -12.42 -2.05
C VAL A 237 3.08 -12.29 -2.02
N GLY A 238 2.37 -13.37 -1.74
CA GLY A 238 0.91 -13.37 -1.65
C GLY A 238 0.38 -12.41 -0.58
N GLN A 239 1.05 -12.35 0.58
CA GLN A 239 0.63 -11.48 1.69
C GLN A 239 0.83 -10.00 1.39
N LEU A 240 1.87 -9.63 0.64
CA LEU A 240 2.12 -8.22 0.29
C LEU A 240 0.96 -7.63 -0.52
N SER A 241 0.44 -8.37 -1.50
CA SER A 241 -0.73 -7.95 -2.29
C SER A 241 -1.99 -7.81 -1.44
N HIS A 242 -2.21 -8.75 -0.51
CA HIS A 242 -3.33 -8.72 0.42
C HIS A 242 -3.26 -7.49 1.35
N VAL A 243 -2.08 -7.22 1.92
CA VAL A 243 -1.85 -6.04 2.79
C VAL A 243 -2.13 -4.74 2.05
N GLN A 244 -1.64 -4.59 0.80
CA GLN A 244 -1.91 -3.39 0.01
C GLN A 244 -3.41 -3.18 -0.23
N LEU A 245 -4.10 -4.24 -0.61
CA LEU A 245 -5.54 -4.20 -0.90
C LEU A 245 -6.35 -3.89 0.36
N LEU A 246 -6.07 -4.58 1.47
CA LEU A 246 -6.75 -4.37 2.75
C LEU A 246 -6.50 -2.98 3.31
N PHE A 247 -5.24 -2.51 3.29
CA PHE A 247 -4.88 -1.17 3.74
C PHE A 247 -5.61 -0.08 2.94
N THR A 248 -5.66 -0.22 1.62
CA THR A 248 -6.37 0.73 0.76
C THR A 248 -7.86 0.76 1.07
N SER A 249 -8.49 -0.39 1.21
CA SER A 249 -9.91 -0.49 1.59
C SER A 249 -10.21 0.14 2.95
N LEU A 250 -9.40 -0.16 3.96
CA LEU A 250 -9.55 0.43 5.30
C LEU A 250 -9.30 1.95 5.31
N LEU A 251 -8.41 2.46 4.45
CA LEU A 251 -8.24 3.91 4.26
C LEU A 251 -9.49 4.57 3.72
N ILE A 252 -10.15 3.97 2.74
CA ILE A 252 -11.41 4.48 2.17
C ILE A 252 -12.48 4.48 3.26
N GLN A 253 -12.64 3.38 3.99
CA GLN A 253 -13.63 3.26 5.06
C GLN A 253 -13.42 4.28 6.19
N VAL A 254 -12.19 4.45 6.70
CA VAL A 254 -11.92 5.44 7.76
C VAL A 254 -12.10 6.86 7.30
N GLN A 255 -11.78 7.17 6.04
CA GLN A 255 -11.99 8.51 5.48
C GLN A 255 -13.49 8.82 5.32
N ALA A 256 -14.28 7.87 4.87
CA ALA A 256 -15.73 7.98 4.80
C ALA A 256 -16.34 8.19 6.20
N ALA A 257 -15.90 7.42 7.20
CA ALA A 257 -16.36 7.55 8.58
C ALA A 257 -16.02 8.93 9.19
N VAL A 258 -14.78 9.41 8.98
CA VAL A 258 -14.36 10.78 9.42
C VAL A 258 -15.18 11.86 8.74
N ALA A 259 -15.51 11.70 7.46
CA ALA A 259 -16.31 12.66 6.71
C ALA A 259 -17.76 12.68 7.22
N ALA A 260 -18.37 11.54 7.44
CA ALA A 260 -19.72 11.40 7.99
C ALA A 260 -19.84 12.04 9.39
N ASP A 261 -18.88 11.77 10.26
CA ASP A 261 -18.81 12.36 11.60
C ASP A 261 -18.69 13.90 11.55
N ALA A 262 -17.91 14.41 10.61
CA ALA A 262 -17.75 15.87 10.41
C ALA A 262 -19.01 16.54 9.84
N VAL A 263 -19.80 15.83 9.02
CA VAL A 263 -21.09 16.34 8.50
C VAL A 263 -22.15 16.40 9.60
N ALA A 264 -22.22 15.39 10.45
CA ALA A 264 -23.14 15.33 11.59
C ALA A 264 -22.83 16.36 12.69
N ALA A 265 -21.62 16.91 12.69
CA ALA A 265 -21.17 17.84 13.75
C ALA A 265 -21.66 19.27 13.55
N PRO A 266 -22.08 19.98 14.63
CA PRO A 266 -22.41 21.39 14.56
C PRO A 266 -21.26 22.26 14.02
N ALA A 267 -21.60 23.40 13.42
CA ALA A 267 -20.60 24.38 12.99
C ALA A 267 -19.74 24.82 14.18
N GLY A 268 -18.41 24.95 13.98
CA GLY A 268 -17.47 25.30 15.05
C GLY A 268 -17.12 24.17 16.01
N SER A 269 -17.66 22.97 15.83
CA SER A 269 -17.36 21.82 16.67
C SER A 269 -15.89 21.41 16.59
N ARG A 270 -15.36 20.97 17.72
CA ARG A 270 -14.03 20.36 17.88
C ARG A 270 -13.80 19.14 16.97
N ILE A 271 -14.87 18.45 16.57
CA ILE A 271 -14.89 17.30 15.67
C ILE A 271 -14.28 17.64 14.30
N ARG A 272 -14.38 18.91 13.86
CA ARG A 272 -13.77 19.38 12.60
C ARG A 272 -12.28 19.69 12.72
N SER A 273 -11.69 19.63 13.93
CA SER A 273 -10.28 19.93 14.14
C SER A 273 -9.36 18.83 13.55
N ARG A 274 -8.17 19.26 13.10
CA ARG A 274 -7.13 18.32 12.61
C ARG A 274 -6.74 17.29 13.68
N ARG A 275 -6.69 17.72 14.95
CA ARG A 275 -6.34 16.86 16.07
C ARG A 275 -7.39 15.77 16.30
N TYR A 276 -8.67 16.12 16.30
CA TYR A 276 -9.75 15.16 16.45
C TYR A 276 -9.72 14.10 15.35
N ARG A 277 -9.64 14.52 14.08
CA ARG A 277 -9.61 13.61 12.91
C ARG A 277 -8.40 12.68 12.94
N SER A 278 -7.22 13.20 13.31
CA SER A 278 -6.02 12.38 13.49
C SER A 278 -6.23 11.32 14.57
N SER A 279 -6.83 11.69 15.71
CA SER A 279 -7.14 10.80 16.82
C SER A 279 -8.20 9.79 16.47
N PHE A 280 -9.18 10.17 15.67
CA PHE A 280 -10.20 9.26 15.12
C PHE A 280 -9.55 8.12 14.33
N ILE A 281 -8.64 8.45 13.39
CA ILE A 281 -7.94 7.44 12.59
C ILE A 281 -7.11 6.51 13.49
N VAL A 282 -6.47 7.03 14.54
CA VAL A 282 -5.72 6.19 15.50
C VAL A 282 -6.64 5.25 16.25
N GLY A 283 -7.77 5.74 16.77
CA GLY A 283 -8.75 4.90 17.46
C GLY A 283 -9.33 3.81 16.56
N PHE A 284 -9.64 4.16 15.31
CA PHE A 284 -10.06 3.22 14.28
C PHE A 284 -8.97 2.16 14.02
N ALA A 285 -7.72 2.56 13.82
CA ALA A 285 -6.61 1.66 13.55
C ALA A 285 -6.38 0.68 14.71
N THR A 286 -6.37 1.16 15.95
CA THR A 286 -6.22 0.30 17.13
C THR A 286 -7.30 -0.77 17.17
N ARG A 287 -8.55 -0.37 17.01
CA ARG A 287 -9.68 -1.30 17.09
C ARG A 287 -9.72 -2.29 15.92
N ILE A 288 -9.41 -1.83 14.70
CA ILE A 288 -9.26 -2.72 13.54
C ILE A 288 -8.15 -3.75 13.79
N GLY A 289 -7.00 -3.32 14.34
CA GLY A 289 -5.90 -4.22 14.68
C GLY A 289 -6.32 -5.35 15.61
N GLU A 290 -7.04 -5.04 16.71
CA GLU A 290 -7.58 -6.04 17.64
C GLU A 290 -8.47 -7.06 16.93
N ARG A 291 -9.29 -6.59 16.01
CA ARG A 291 -10.28 -7.40 15.29
C ARG A 291 -9.63 -8.27 14.20
N LEU A 292 -8.66 -7.74 13.47
CA LEU A 292 -7.88 -8.52 12.51
C LEU A 292 -7.08 -9.63 13.19
N GLN A 293 -6.51 -9.36 14.38
CA GLN A 293 -5.82 -10.35 15.19
C GLN A 293 -6.76 -11.44 15.69
N ALA A 294 -7.97 -11.09 16.13
CA ALA A 294 -8.98 -12.07 16.54
C ALA A 294 -9.39 -12.98 15.36
N ALA A 295 -9.66 -12.40 14.19
CA ALA A 295 -10.00 -13.16 12.98
C ALA A 295 -8.85 -14.10 12.56
N ARG A 296 -7.60 -13.61 12.64
CA ARG A 296 -6.40 -14.40 12.38
C ARG A 296 -6.31 -15.59 13.36
N SER A 297 -6.43 -15.36 14.66
CA SER A 297 -6.34 -16.41 15.67
C SER A 297 -7.38 -17.50 15.46
N ALA A 298 -8.62 -17.14 15.18
CA ALA A 298 -9.69 -18.09 14.86
C ALA A 298 -9.37 -18.96 13.64
N SER A 299 -8.79 -18.39 12.59
CA SER A 299 -8.37 -19.14 11.39
C SER A 299 -7.20 -20.10 11.69
N PHE A 300 -6.25 -19.70 12.55
CA PHE A 300 -5.13 -20.55 12.94
C PHE A 300 -5.53 -21.73 13.83
N GLU A 301 -6.57 -21.58 14.66
CA GLU A 301 -7.10 -22.70 15.47
C GLU A 301 -7.64 -23.86 14.62
N THR A 302 -8.07 -23.56 13.39
CA THR A 302 -8.54 -24.56 12.42
C THR A 302 -7.45 -25.11 11.53
N ALA A 303 -6.22 -24.55 11.59
CA ALA A 303 -5.10 -24.93 10.74
C ALA A 303 -4.48 -26.26 11.19
N GLY A 304 -4.07 -27.08 10.22
CA GLY A 304 -3.30 -28.30 10.48
C GLY A 304 -1.90 -28.00 11.01
N ALA A 305 -1.40 -28.85 11.92
CA ALA A 305 -0.06 -28.71 12.51
C ALA A 305 1.07 -28.76 11.46
N ASP A 306 0.85 -29.35 10.31
CA ASP A 306 1.84 -29.54 9.24
C ASP A 306 2.25 -28.22 8.56
N ALA A 307 1.39 -27.20 8.57
CA ALA A 307 1.69 -25.88 8.02
C ALA A 307 2.66 -25.06 8.88
N LEU A 308 2.71 -25.31 10.20
CA LEU A 308 3.47 -24.48 11.15
C LEU A 308 4.98 -24.36 10.85
N PRO A 309 5.71 -25.46 10.49
CA PRO A 309 7.12 -25.35 10.17
C PRO A 309 7.39 -24.50 8.93
N VAL A 310 6.50 -24.54 7.94
CA VAL A 310 6.59 -23.76 6.69
C VAL A 310 6.35 -22.28 6.98
N LEU A 311 5.33 -21.95 7.78
CA LEU A 311 5.06 -20.58 8.23
C LEU A 311 6.21 -19.99 9.04
N ALA A 312 6.82 -20.79 9.94
CA ALA A 312 8.00 -20.36 10.70
C ALA A 312 9.23 -20.14 9.79
N ALA A 313 9.35 -20.85 8.69
CA ALA A 313 10.39 -20.61 7.68
C ALA A 313 10.14 -19.29 6.93
N ASP A 314 8.89 -19.02 6.55
CA ASP A 314 8.47 -17.76 5.92
C ASP A 314 8.75 -16.56 6.83
N ASP A 315 8.45 -16.66 8.13
CA ASP A 315 8.68 -15.60 9.10
C ASP A 315 10.18 -15.32 9.30
N ARG A 316 11.01 -16.37 9.33
CA ARG A 316 12.48 -16.21 9.39
C ARG A 316 13.04 -15.54 8.16
N ALA A 317 12.64 -16.00 6.97
CA ALA A 317 13.09 -15.41 5.71
C ALA A 317 12.63 -13.94 5.58
N THR A 318 11.43 -13.62 6.05
CA THR A 318 10.92 -12.24 6.13
C THR A 318 11.77 -11.39 7.05
N ALA A 319 12.15 -11.92 8.22
CA ALA A 319 13.03 -11.23 9.17
C ALA A 319 14.41 -10.97 8.57
N GLU A 320 15.04 -11.99 7.99
CA GLU A 320 16.36 -11.89 7.37
C GLU A 320 16.39 -10.88 6.23
N LEU A 321 15.38 -10.88 5.36
CA LEU A 321 15.29 -9.90 4.29
C LEU A 321 15.07 -8.49 4.83
N PHE A 322 14.18 -8.33 5.82
CA PHE A 322 13.92 -7.05 6.47
C PHE A 322 15.19 -6.46 7.09
N ASP A 323 15.94 -7.24 7.89
CA ASP A 323 17.15 -6.80 8.57
C ASP A 323 18.26 -6.42 7.58
N ARG A 324 18.36 -7.15 6.46
CA ARG A 324 19.31 -6.86 5.38
C ARG A 324 19.00 -5.55 4.66
N LEU A 325 17.70 -5.27 4.40
CA LEU A 325 17.27 -4.08 3.65
C LEU A 325 17.28 -2.82 4.51
N VAL A 326 16.84 -2.94 5.76
CA VAL A 326 16.50 -1.79 6.59
C VAL A 326 17.62 -1.40 7.53
N GLY A 327 18.50 -2.34 7.87
CA GLY A 327 19.61 -2.11 8.79
C GLY A 327 19.12 -1.66 10.19
N ARG A 328 19.73 -0.60 10.73
CA ARG A 328 19.37 -0.09 12.08
C ARG A 328 18.09 0.74 12.02
N THR A 329 17.05 0.28 12.71
CA THR A 329 15.80 1.02 12.90
C THR A 329 15.78 1.74 14.25
N THR A 330 15.05 2.86 14.28
CA THR A 330 14.77 3.59 15.52
C THR A 330 13.29 3.49 15.83
N VAL A 331 12.95 3.03 17.01
CA VAL A 331 11.57 3.08 17.49
C VAL A 331 11.21 4.53 17.80
N ILE A 332 10.30 5.10 17.01
CA ILE A 332 9.79 6.45 17.25
C ILE A 332 8.51 6.33 18.07
N ARG A 333 8.59 6.74 19.34
CA ARG A 333 7.39 6.89 20.15
C ARG A 333 6.71 8.20 19.77
N SER A 334 5.44 8.14 19.40
CA SER A 334 4.65 9.34 19.17
C SER A 334 4.42 10.08 20.50
N SER A 335 4.86 11.33 20.58
CA SER A 335 4.52 12.23 21.69
C SER A 335 3.22 12.99 21.44
N ALA A 336 2.47 12.63 20.42
CA ALA A 336 1.23 13.30 20.06
C ALA A 336 0.18 13.15 21.17
N LYS A 337 -0.35 14.28 21.63
CA LYS A 337 -1.49 14.29 22.55
C LYS A 337 -2.75 14.00 21.74
N TYR A 338 -3.31 12.82 21.91
CA TYR A 338 -4.55 12.43 21.25
C TYR A 338 -5.79 13.10 21.89
N ASP A 339 -6.82 13.30 21.08
CA ASP A 339 -8.15 13.71 21.54
C ASP A 339 -8.94 12.45 21.92
N SER A 340 -9.28 12.30 23.19
CA SER A 340 -9.96 11.10 23.69
C SER A 340 -11.33 10.86 23.06
N LEU A 341 -12.06 11.94 22.71
CA LEU A 341 -13.33 11.82 21.98
C LEU A 341 -13.11 11.31 20.57
N GLY A 342 -12.07 11.82 19.89
CA GLY A 342 -11.69 11.35 18.55
C GLY A 342 -11.30 9.86 18.57
N VAL A 343 -10.46 9.44 19.52
CA VAL A 343 -10.07 8.02 19.67
C VAL A 343 -11.31 7.15 19.88
N ARG A 344 -12.19 7.54 20.83
CA ARG A 344 -13.42 6.78 21.11
C ARG A 344 -14.35 6.69 19.90
N ALA A 345 -14.54 7.81 19.18
CA ALA A 345 -15.38 7.84 17.99
C ALA A 345 -14.79 6.96 16.88
N GLY A 346 -13.47 6.97 16.70
CA GLY A 346 -12.78 6.10 15.78
C GLY A 346 -12.92 4.61 16.14
N SER A 347 -12.78 4.25 17.40
CA SER A 347 -13.00 2.87 17.87
C SER A 347 -14.45 2.41 17.64
N ILE A 348 -15.44 3.28 17.93
CA ILE A 348 -16.84 2.98 17.65
C ILE A 348 -17.09 2.85 16.14
N ALA A 349 -16.46 3.68 15.32
CA ALA A 349 -16.54 3.56 13.87
C ALA A 349 -15.91 2.27 13.38
N ALA A 350 -14.81 1.83 14.00
CA ALA A 350 -14.19 0.54 13.71
C ALA A 350 -15.06 -0.63 14.20
N ASP A 351 -15.78 -0.54 15.31
CA ASP A 351 -16.75 -1.55 15.75
C ASP A 351 -17.97 -1.61 14.82
N ARG A 352 -18.33 -0.50 14.27
CA ARG A 352 -19.34 -0.41 13.21
C ARG A 352 -18.76 -0.73 11.84
N ALA A 353 -17.43 -0.65 11.72
CA ALA A 353 -16.72 -1.22 10.59
C ALA A 353 -16.62 -2.73 10.82
N PRO A 354 -17.01 -3.49 9.91
CA PRO A 354 -17.62 -4.78 10.04
C PRO A 354 -16.64 -5.97 10.03
N LEU A 355 -16.51 -6.69 11.13
CA LEU A 355 -15.68 -7.88 11.37
C LEU A 355 -16.41 -8.97 12.18
N ARG A 356 -17.66 -9.31 11.91
CA ARG A 356 -18.36 -10.30 12.71
C ARG A 356 -18.37 -11.69 12.08
N ASP A 357 -18.09 -12.70 12.91
CA ASP A 357 -18.34 -14.11 12.63
C ASP A 357 -19.74 -14.35 12.09
N ALA A 358 -19.83 -14.94 10.90
CA ALA A 358 -21.01 -15.67 10.51
C ALA A 358 -20.96 -17.02 11.23
N GLY A 359 -21.22 -17.02 12.53
CA GLY A 359 -21.60 -18.23 13.25
C GLY A 359 -22.74 -18.88 12.49
N LEU A 360 -22.55 -20.15 12.23
CA LEU A 360 -23.55 -21.09 11.73
C LEU A 360 -24.73 -21.13 12.71
N GLU A 361 -25.66 -20.20 12.61
CA GLU A 361 -26.97 -20.40 13.19
C GLU A 361 -27.94 -20.87 12.11
N GLY A 362 -28.18 -22.14 12.20
CA GLY A 362 -29.35 -22.92 11.97
C GLY A 362 -30.33 -22.42 10.91
N SER A 363 -30.27 -23.13 9.77
CA SER A 363 -31.47 -23.42 8.98
C SER A 363 -32.54 -24.05 9.87
N SER A 364 -33.34 -23.24 10.58
CA SER A 364 -34.58 -23.71 11.18
C SER A 364 -35.69 -23.61 10.14
N ALA A 365 -36.10 -24.80 9.73
CA ALA A 365 -37.29 -25.16 9.01
C ALA A 365 -38.37 -24.07 8.87
N ARG A 366 -38.64 -23.67 7.63
CA ARG A 366 -39.92 -23.10 7.24
C ARG A 366 -41.00 -24.14 7.46
N ARG A 367 -41.80 -23.97 8.48
CA ARG A 367 -43.06 -24.65 8.69
C ARG A 367 -44.00 -24.22 7.58
N VAL A 368 -44.33 -25.15 6.70
CA VAL A 368 -45.39 -24.99 5.69
C VAL A 368 -46.71 -25.08 6.44
N ASP A 369 -47.36 -23.94 6.66
CA ASP A 369 -48.74 -23.92 7.14
C ASP A 369 -49.64 -24.32 5.98
N ARG A 370 -50.41 -25.38 6.23
CA ARG A 370 -51.46 -25.91 5.36
C ARG A 370 -52.60 -24.89 5.26
N LEU A 371 -52.94 -24.54 4.05
CA LEU A 371 -54.19 -23.84 3.72
C LEU A 371 -55.40 -24.74 4.04
N PRO A 372 -56.50 -24.21 4.64
CA PRO A 372 -57.71 -24.94 4.83
C PRO A 372 -58.45 -25.15 3.49
N ARG A 373 -58.97 -26.36 3.31
CA ARG A 373 -59.86 -26.70 2.20
C ARG A 373 -61.22 -26.05 2.48
N ALA A 374 -61.72 -25.27 1.52
CA ALA A 374 -63.10 -24.85 1.48
C ALA A 374 -63.99 -26.03 1.02
N GLY A 375 -65.06 -26.25 1.77
CA GLY A 375 -66.19 -27.05 1.41
C GLY A 375 -67.16 -26.24 0.56
#